data_ee7006ccbcd5327a2367d1b033656926
#
_entry.id   ee7006ccbcd5327a2367d1b033656926
#
_cell.length_a   1.000
_cell.length_b   1.000
_cell.length_c   1.000
_cell.angle_alpha   90.00
_cell.angle_beta   90.00
_cell.angle_gamma   90.00
#
_symmetry.space_group_name_H-M   'P 1'
#
loop_
_entity.id
_entity.type
_entity.pdbx_description
1 polymer ?
#
loop_
_entity_poly.entity_id
_entity_poly.type
_entity_poly.pdbx_seq_one_letter_code
_entity_poly.pdbx_strand_id
1 'polypeptide(L)'
;MIVSIVIKGQTIDTLINVGKYNLHFIIIPGKGTPILFEAGGGNDGTIWNNISKPVAEVTGAAVIMYDRPGLGKSGIDSTDTRIENDIRGLETGLVKLGYQKEIMLVSHSLGGFYNSLYASRHPKKVKAIAFIDANLPCFFTPQQFEKMKASQNFRNMVETVKKNPLPYNIPVLDIVSEKTLFEGTPDAERWKACHHDFVIASSNRKELIAYETGHYVFLQNSPLVINSIVTMYTNYIMPSKKAAILEKGYAQALNADNENRKSLMKYWHSEDDLNEWGYSFLQKNELEKAVEIFKLNVILHPESVNVYDSLGDAYLKIGNKELAIKNYRKALELNPEKKSARKALDLLLK
;
A
#
# COMPACT_ATOMS: atom_id res chain seq x y z
N MET A 1 4.17 38.63 -2.14
CA MET A 1 5.37 37.82 -1.81
C MET A 1 5.06 37.06 -0.52
N ILE A 2 4.54 35.82 -0.64
CA ILE A 2 4.26 34.99 0.55
C ILE A 2 5.52 34.17 0.79
N VAL A 3 6.30 34.57 1.79
CA VAL A 3 7.45 33.79 2.27
C VAL A 3 6.86 32.60 3.03
N SER A 4 6.78 31.44 2.40
CA SER A 4 6.47 30.19 3.08
C SER A 4 7.69 29.79 3.91
N ILE A 5 7.67 30.10 5.18
CA ILE A 5 8.57 29.46 6.15
C ILE A 5 8.12 28.02 6.29
N VAL A 6 8.74 27.11 5.58
CA VAL A 6 8.53 25.67 5.77
C VAL A 6 9.21 25.27 7.08
N ILE A 7 8.46 25.29 8.16
CA ILE A 7 8.87 24.65 9.42
C ILE A 7 8.85 23.14 9.16
N LYS A 8 10.00 22.51 9.23
CA LYS A 8 10.20 21.07 9.04
C LYS A 8 9.32 20.29 10.01
N GLY A 9 8.27 19.62 9.50
CA GLY A 9 7.50 18.64 10.27
C GLY A 9 6.06 19.01 10.70
N GLN A 10 5.58 20.24 10.46
CA GLN A 10 4.21 20.57 10.84
C GLN A 10 3.22 20.20 9.72
N THR A 11 2.16 19.48 10.07
CA THR A 11 1.03 19.19 9.17
C THR A 11 0.35 20.50 8.76
N ILE A 12 0.06 20.66 7.47
CA ILE A 12 -0.68 21.78 6.90
C ILE A 12 -2.16 21.38 6.83
N ASP A 13 -3.02 22.11 7.52
CA ASP A 13 -4.48 21.99 7.46
C ASP A 13 -5.00 23.25 6.75
N THR A 14 -5.60 23.14 5.57
CA THR A 14 -5.92 24.31 4.75
C THR A 14 -7.12 24.11 3.84
N LEU A 15 -7.81 25.21 3.55
CA LEU A 15 -8.88 25.29 2.58
C LEU A 15 -8.37 25.94 1.29
N ILE A 16 -8.56 25.25 0.16
CA ILE A 16 -8.16 25.74 -1.16
C ILE A 16 -9.42 26.01 -1.98
N ASN A 17 -9.58 27.24 -2.43
CA ASN A 17 -10.67 27.58 -3.36
C ASN A 17 -10.44 26.90 -4.71
N VAL A 18 -11.39 26.10 -5.16
CA VAL A 18 -11.32 25.36 -6.43
C VAL A 18 -12.35 25.84 -7.47
N GLY A 19 -12.88 27.03 -7.25
CA GLY A 19 -13.89 27.68 -8.08
C GLY A 19 -15.12 28.02 -7.26
N LYS A 20 -16.18 27.26 -7.37
CA LYS A 20 -17.45 27.54 -6.66
C LYS A 20 -17.44 27.15 -5.18
N TYR A 21 -16.45 26.39 -4.72
CA TYR A 21 -16.32 25.90 -3.34
C TYR A 21 -14.86 25.81 -2.92
N ASN A 22 -14.64 25.53 -1.65
CA ASN A 22 -13.31 25.24 -1.11
C ASN A 22 -13.17 23.74 -0.85
N LEU A 23 -12.04 23.16 -1.21
CA LEU A 23 -11.62 21.83 -0.78
C LEU A 23 -10.70 21.95 0.43
N HIS A 24 -10.89 21.09 1.41
CA HIS A 24 -10.05 20.95 2.58
C HIS A 24 -8.95 19.93 2.31
N PHE A 25 -7.70 20.33 2.61
CA PHE A 25 -6.52 19.49 2.49
C PHE A 25 -5.77 19.39 3.82
N ILE A 26 -5.32 18.20 4.14
CA ILE A 26 -4.43 17.89 5.25
C ILE A 26 -3.14 17.34 4.64
N ILE A 27 -2.01 18.04 4.82
CA ILE A 27 -0.77 17.70 4.13
C ILE A 27 0.35 17.50 5.15
N ILE A 28 0.98 16.34 5.12
CA ILE A 28 2.26 16.11 5.80
C ILE A 28 3.35 16.46 4.78
N PRO A 29 4.15 17.52 5.01
CA PRO A 29 5.15 17.95 4.04
C PRO A 29 6.25 16.93 3.84
N GLY A 30 6.74 16.81 2.59
CA GLY A 30 7.85 15.95 2.22
C GLY A 30 8.53 16.43 0.94
N LYS A 31 9.65 15.79 0.57
CA LYS A 31 10.46 16.19 -0.60
C LYS A 31 10.33 15.23 -1.80
N GLY A 32 9.78 14.03 -1.59
CA GLY A 32 9.61 13.02 -2.64
C GLY A 32 8.37 13.26 -3.49
N THR A 33 8.13 12.38 -4.45
CA THR A 33 6.87 12.31 -5.20
C THR A 33 5.72 12.20 -4.21
N PRO A 34 4.70 13.08 -4.27
CA PRO A 34 3.61 13.05 -3.30
C PRO A 34 2.77 11.79 -3.39
N ILE A 35 2.18 11.42 -2.25
CA ILE A 35 1.22 10.33 -2.13
C ILE A 35 -0.13 10.93 -1.77
N LEU A 36 -1.13 10.76 -2.64
CA LEU A 36 -2.50 11.21 -2.42
C LEU A 36 -3.36 10.07 -1.88
N PHE A 37 -4.01 10.31 -0.76
CA PHE A 37 -4.94 9.39 -0.13
C PHE A 37 -6.38 9.79 -0.41
N GLU A 38 -7.13 8.88 -1.02
CA GLU A 38 -8.54 9.02 -1.39
C GLU A 38 -9.42 8.14 -0.49
N ALA A 39 -10.27 8.76 0.30
CA ALA A 39 -11.09 8.07 1.31
C ALA A 39 -12.24 7.25 0.70
N GLY A 40 -12.83 6.36 1.48
CA GLY A 40 -14.04 5.61 1.15
C GLY A 40 -15.32 6.48 1.18
N GLY A 41 -16.46 5.90 0.84
CA GLY A 41 -17.76 6.58 0.88
C GLY A 41 -18.08 7.09 2.30
N GLY A 42 -18.52 8.35 2.42
CA GLY A 42 -18.91 8.96 3.70
C GLY A 42 -17.74 9.34 4.61
N ASN A 43 -16.50 9.01 4.29
CA ASN A 43 -15.33 9.34 5.09
C ASN A 43 -14.63 10.60 4.56
N ASP A 44 -14.12 11.42 5.45
CA ASP A 44 -13.21 12.52 5.17
C ASP A 44 -11.73 12.07 5.20
N GLY A 45 -10.80 13.00 4.94
CA GLY A 45 -9.38 12.72 4.87
C GLY A 45 -8.76 12.24 6.18
N THR A 46 -9.38 12.50 7.34
CA THR A 46 -8.85 12.12 8.65
C THR A 46 -8.87 10.62 8.90
N ILE A 47 -9.65 9.86 8.13
CA ILE A 47 -9.70 8.38 8.20
C ILE A 47 -8.30 7.75 8.04
N TRP A 48 -7.38 8.44 7.40
CA TRP A 48 -6.03 7.99 7.10
C TRP A 48 -4.98 8.30 8.17
N ASN A 49 -5.37 8.98 9.28
CA ASN A 49 -4.43 9.46 10.28
C ASN A 49 -3.52 8.37 10.89
N ASN A 50 -4.00 7.12 10.98
CA ASN A 50 -3.24 6.01 11.54
C ASN A 50 -2.10 5.53 10.65
N ILE A 51 -2.16 5.75 9.32
CA ILE A 51 -1.14 5.27 8.38
C ILE A 51 -0.39 6.39 7.65
N SER A 52 -0.97 7.58 7.53
CA SER A 52 -0.40 8.69 6.77
C SER A 52 0.96 9.16 7.29
N LYS A 53 1.08 9.32 8.62
CA LYS A 53 2.33 9.77 9.25
C LYS A 53 3.46 8.73 9.11
N PRO A 54 3.27 7.43 9.45
CA PRO A 54 4.28 6.41 9.18
C PRO A 54 4.72 6.36 7.71
N VAL A 55 3.79 6.41 6.76
CA VAL A 55 4.11 6.42 5.33
C VAL A 55 4.97 7.63 4.97
N ALA A 56 4.62 8.83 5.44
CA ALA A 56 5.41 10.05 5.19
C ALA A 56 6.81 9.96 5.79
N GLU A 57 6.94 9.47 7.02
CA GLU A 57 8.21 9.33 7.72
C GLU A 57 9.16 8.37 7.02
N VAL A 58 8.61 7.26 6.51
CA VAL A 58 9.38 6.23 5.81
C VAL A 58 9.83 6.69 4.44
N THR A 59 8.88 7.11 3.62
CA THR A 59 9.13 7.44 2.22
C THR A 59 9.81 8.79 2.03
N GLY A 60 9.65 9.71 2.99
CA GLY A 60 10.05 11.12 2.87
C GLY A 60 9.18 11.88 1.86
N ALA A 61 8.11 11.26 1.37
CA ALA A 61 7.14 11.87 0.47
C ALA A 61 6.26 12.89 1.20
N ALA A 62 5.75 13.88 0.46
CA ALA A 62 4.58 14.60 0.93
C ALA A 62 3.38 13.64 0.90
N VAL A 63 2.63 13.58 2.00
CA VAL A 63 1.38 12.82 2.08
C VAL A 63 0.22 13.81 2.08
N ILE A 64 -0.70 13.63 1.13
CA ILE A 64 -1.84 14.51 0.91
C ILE A 64 -3.11 13.72 1.20
N MET A 65 -3.86 14.19 2.17
CA MET A 65 -5.23 13.75 2.45
C MET A 65 -6.16 14.92 2.15
N TYR A 66 -7.38 14.64 1.78
CA TYR A 66 -8.36 15.70 1.53
C TYR A 66 -9.78 15.21 1.79
N ASP A 67 -10.66 16.15 2.02
CA ASP A 67 -12.09 15.88 2.12
C ASP A 67 -12.72 16.07 0.75
N ARG A 68 -13.41 15.04 0.23
CA ARG A 68 -14.19 15.18 -1.00
C ARG A 68 -15.29 16.25 -0.85
N PRO A 69 -15.80 16.81 -1.97
CA PRO A 69 -16.89 17.79 -1.93
C PRO A 69 -18.07 17.32 -1.06
N GLY A 70 -18.49 18.18 -0.15
CA GLY A 70 -19.59 17.91 0.80
C GLY A 70 -19.24 17.02 1.99
N LEU A 71 -17.96 16.63 2.18
CA LEU A 71 -17.49 15.88 3.34
C LEU A 71 -16.54 16.73 4.18
N GLY A 72 -16.42 16.39 5.47
CA GLY A 72 -15.54 17.05 6.41
C GLY A 72 -15.69 18.57 6.42
N LYS A 73 -14.59 19.28 6.10
CA LYS A 73 -14.57 20.75 6.00
C LYS A 73 -14.74 21.28 4.56
N SER A 74 -14.87 20.39 3.57
CA SER A 74 -15.03 20.78 2.17
C SER A 74 -16.44 21.27 1.86
N GLY A 75 -16.52 22.36 1.09
CA GLY A 75 -17.77 22.79 0.44
C GLY A 75 -18.17 21.88 -0.72
N ILE A 76 -19.29 22.19 -1.35
CA ILE A 76 -19.82 21.45 -2.51
C ILE A 76 -20.41 22.40 -3.55
N ASP A 77 -20.24 22.06 -4.83
CA ASP A 77 -21.06 22.64 -5.91
C ASP A 77 -22.33 21.79 -6.08
N SER A 78 -23.43 22.23 -5.45
CA SER A 78 -24.72 21.53 -5.54
C SER A 78 -25.34 21.57 -6.95
N THR A 79 -24.79 22.35 -7.87
CA THR A 79 -25.27 22.42 -9.26
C THR A 79 -24.61 21.38 -10.18
N ASP A 80 -23.47 20.80 -9.76
CA ASP A 80 -22.78 19.74 -10.49
C ASP A 80 -22.12 18.75 -9.49
N THR A 81 -22.83 17.70 -9.14
CA THR A 81 -22.40 16.64 -8.19
C THR A 81 -21.80 15.43 -8.91
N ARG A 82 -21.39 15.57 -10.18
CA ARG A 82 -20.75 14.47 -10.93
C ARG A 82 -19.30 14.28 -10.48
N ILE A 83 -18.83 13.03 -10.52
CA ILE A 83 -17.46 12.68 -10.18
C ILE A 83 -16.41 13.47 -11.01
N GLU A 84 -16.73 13.80 -12.26
CA GLU A 84 -15.84 14.58 -13.12
C GLU A 84 -15.64 16.00 -12.59
N ASN A 85 -16.66 16.59 -11.93
CA ASN A 85 -16.55 17.90 -11.29
C ASN A 85 -15.67 17.82 -10.03
N ASP A 86 -15.87 16.78 -9.23
CA ASP A 86 -15.06 16.53 -8.03
C ASP A 86 -13.58 16.37 -8.42
N ILE A 87 -13.29 15.60 -9.47
CA ILE A 87 -11.91 15.40 -9.97
C ILE A 87 -11.33 16.75 -10.49
N ARG A 88 -12.09 17.60 -11.19
CA ARG A 88 -11.62 18.94 -11.59
C ARG A 88 -11.29 19.82 -10.38
N GLY A 89 -12.10 19.73 -9.33
CA GLY A 89 -11.82 20.40 -8.06
C GLY A 89 -10.50 19.94 -7.44
N LEU A 90 -10.29 18.62 -7.34
CA LEU A 90 -9.05 18.03 -6.86
C LEU A 90 -7.84 18.45 -7.71
N GLU A 91 -7.93 18.36 -9.04
CA GLU A 91 -6.91 18.82 -9.98
C GLU A 91 -6.52 20.28 -9.73
N THR A 92 -7.51 21.15 -9.56
CA THR A 92 -7.31 22.58 -9.28
C THR A 92 -6.62 22.77 -7.92
N GLY A 93 -7.04 22.04 -6.89
CA GLY A 93 -6.43 22.09 -5.57
C GLY A 93 -4.96 21.65 -5.58
N LEU A 94 -4.67 20.52 -6.22
CA LEU A 94 -3.30 20.01 -6.37
C LEU A 94 -2.38 20.99 -7.12
N VAL A 95 -2.87 21.64 -8.17
CA VAL A 95 -2.12 22.67 -8.89
C VAL A 95 -1.81 23.85 -8.00
N LYS A 96 -2.79 24.38 -7.25
CA LYS A 96 -2.61 25.52 -6.33
C LYS A 96 -1.65 25.21 -5.18
N LEU A 97 -1.59 23.95 -4.76
CA LEU A 97 -0.68 23.45 -3.73
C LEU A 97 0.71 23.10 -4.28
N GLY A 98 0.93 23.17 -5.59
CA GLY A 98 2.22 22.85 -6.23
C GLY A 98 2.45 21.37 -6.53
N TYR A 99 1.44 20.49 -6.34
CA TYR A 99 1.52 19.04 -6.57
C TYR A 99 0.99 18.65 -7.96
N GLN A 100 1.51 19.26 -9.01
CA GLN A 100 1.01 19.08 -10.38
C GLN A 100 1.85 18.11 -11.25
N LYS A 101 2.95 17.60 -10.70
CA LYS A 101 3.86 16.69 -11.42
C LYS A 101 3.46 15.23 -11.21
N GLU A 102 4.42 14.40 -10.84
CA GLU A 102 4.22 12.99 -10.56
C GLU A 102 3.51 12.77 -9.22
N ILE A 103 2.72 11.70 -9.10
CA ILE A 103 1.96 11.38 -7.91
C ILE A 103 1.76 9.87 -7.79
N MET A 104 1.76 9.35 -6.56
CA MET A 104 1.25 8.02 -6.23
C MET A 104 -0.15 8.17 -5.64
N LEU A 105 -1.04 7.25 -5.96
CA LEU A 105 -2.41 7.25 -5.46
C LEU A 105 -2.62 6.08 -4.49
N VAL A 106 -3.34 6.34 -3.41
CA VAL A 106 -3.81 5.34 -2.46
C VAL A 106 -5.30 5.56 -2.27
N SER A 107 -6.12 4.51 -2.34
CA SER A 107 -7.56 4.67 -2.14
C SER A 107 -8.21 3.48 -1.46
N HIS A 108 -9.30 3.75 -0.77
CA HIS A 108 -10.16 2.78 -0.12
C HIS A 108 -11.57 2.84 -0.70
N SER A 109 -12.20 1.67 -0.90
CA SER A 109 -13.64 1.58 -1.21
C SER A 109 -14.04 2.50 -2.39
N LEU A 110 -15.02 3.39 -2.21
CA LEU A 110 -15.48 4.37 -3.21
C LEU A 110 -14.35 5.18 -3.83
N GLY A 111 -13.28 5.45 -3.08
CA GLY A 111 -12.10 6.15 -3.56
C GLY A 111 -11.42 5.48 -4.76
N GLY A 112 -11.64 4.18 -4.97
CA GLY A 112 -11.17 3.45 -6.15
C GLY A 112 -11.68 4.05 -7.46
N PHE A 113 -12.92 4.53 -7.50
CA PHE A 113 -13.47 5.21 -8.68
C PHE A 113 -12.80 6.55 -8.95
N TYR A 114 -12.57 7.34 -7.88
CA TYR A 114 -11.90 8.63 -7.99
C TYR A 114 -10.47 8.47 -8.50
N ASN A 115 -9.70 7.57 -7.91
CA ASN A 115 -8.33 7.30 -8.34
C ASN A 115 -8.26 6.70 -9.75
N SER A 116 -9.19 5.82 -10.12
CA SER A 116 -9.26 5.27 -11.47
C SER A 116 -9.52 6.36 -12.51
N LEU A 117 -10.48 7.26 -12.25
CA LEU A 117 -10.79 8.35 -13.15
C LEU A 117 -9.65 9.38 -13.22
N TYR A 118 -9.06 9.74 -12.08
CA TYR A 118 -7.89 10.61 -12.03
C TYR A 118 -6.72 10.05 -12.86
N ALA A 119 -6.41 8.76 -12.68
CA ALA A 119 -5.33 8.09 -13.40
C ALA A 119 -5.60 7.98 -14.91
N SER A 120 -6.85 7.70 -15.29
CA SER A 120 -7.25 7.70 -16.70
C SER A 120 -7.05 9.07 -17.37
N ARG A 121 -7.32 10.17 -16.65
CA ARG A 121 -7.11 11.53 -17.14
C ARG A 121 -5.63 11.97 -17.15
N HIS A 122 -4.82 11.39 -16.26
CA HIS A 122 -3.42 11.77 -16.04
C HIS A 122 -2.44 10.58 -16.08
N PRO A 123 -2.44 9.74 -17.14
CA PRO A 123 -1.69 8.49 -17.18
C PRO A 123 -0.17 8.66 -17.10
N LYS A 124 0.35 9.85 -17.45
CA LYS A 124 1.79 10.16 -17.37
C LYS A 124 2.21 10.66 -15.99
N LYS A 125 1.26 11.18 -15.19
CA LYS A 125 1.53 11.72 -13.85
C LYS A 125 1.45 10.64 -12.78
N VAL A 126 0.52 9.69 -12.91
CA VAL A 126 0.33 8.63 -11.92
C VAL A 126 1.39 7.56 -12.09
N LYS A 127 2.22 7.38 -11.06
CA LYS A 127 3.36 6.45 -11.08
C LYS A 127 3.06 5.07 -10.54
N ALA A 128 2.16 5.00 -9.56
CA ALA A 128 1.70 3.75 -8.97
C ALA A 128 0.38 3.99 -8.23
N ILE A 129 -0.39 2.93 -8.03
CA ILE A 129 -1.65 2.96 -7.29
C ILE A 129 -1.67 1.81 -6.29
N ALA A 130 -2.05 2.10 -5.04
CA ALA A 130 -2.44 1.10 -4.06
C ALA A 130 -3.96 1.19 -3.82
N PHE A 131 -4.69 0.17 -4.22
CA PHE A 131 -6.10 -0.01 -3.88
C PHE A 131 -6.19 -0.81 -2.57
N ILE A 132 -7.10 -0.40 -1.69
CA ILE A 132 -7.35 -1.05 -0.40
C ILE A 132 -8.84 -1.36 -0.36
N ASP A 133 -9.20 -2.59 -0.70
CA ASP A 133 -10.57 -3.08 -0.84
C ASP A 133 -11.45 -2.09 -1.62
N ALA A 134 -10.92 -1.61 -2.75
CA ALA A 134 -11.45 -0.49 -3.52
C ALA A 134 -12.62 -0.91 -4.41
N ASN A 135 -13.57 0.00 -4.63
CA ASN A 135 -14.61 -0.24 -5.61
C ASN A 135 -14.03 -0.31 -7.02
N LEU A 136 -14.25 -1.44 -7.68
CA LEU A 136 -13.96 -1.65 -9.09
C LEU A 136 -15.24 -1.70 -9.92
N PRO A 137 -15.27 -1.12 -11.13
CA PRO A 137 -16.50 -0.99 -11.90
C PRO A 137 -17.08 -2.34 -12.38
N CYS A 138 -16.26 -3.41 -12.45
CA CYS A 138 -16.70 -4.75 -12.84
C CYS A 138 -17.72 -5.37 -11.86
N PHE A 139 -17.66 -5.04 -10.58
CA PHE A 139 -18.61 -5.52 -9.59
C PHE A 139 -20.05 -5.00 -9.83
N PHE A 140 -20.19 -3.76 -10.30
CA PHE A 140 -21.46 -3.06 -10.38
C PHE A 140 -22.19 -3.35 -11.70
N THR A 141 -23.05 -4.35 -11.67
CA THR A 141 -23.96 -4.74 -12.76
C THR A 141 -25.34 -4.09 -12.60
N PRO A 142 -26.20 -4.11 -13.62
CA PRO A 142 -27.59 -3.66 -13.49
C PRO A 142 -28.32 -4.32 -12.31
N GLN A 143 -28.10 -5.62 -12.09
CA GLN A 143 -28.69 -6.37 -10.96
C GLN A 143 -28.19 -5.85 -9.61
N GLN A 144 -26.91 -5.49 -9.51
CA GLN A 144 -26.36 -4.91 -8.28
C GLN A 144 -26.94 -3.52 -8.00
N PHE A 145 -27.09 -2.69 -9.04
CA PHE A 145 -27.72 -1.39 -8.88
C PHE A 145 -29.16 -1.50 -8.32
N GLU A 146 -29.94 -2.47 -8.80
CA GLU A 146 -31.29 -2.71 -8.29
C GLU A 146 -31.26 -3.21 -6.84
N LYS A 147 -30.43 -4.19 -6.54
CA LYS A 147 -30.28 -4.78 -5.20
C LYS A 147 -29.87 -3.71 -4.16
N MET A 148 -28.92 -2.85 -4.52
CA MET A 148 -28.42 -1.79 -3.66
C MET A 148 -29.34 -0.55 -3.62
N LYS A 149 -30.38 -0.49 -4.43
CA LYS A 149 -31.22 0.68 -4.67
C LYS A 149 -30.33 1.92 -5.00
N ALA A 150 -29.34 1.69 -5.85
CA ALA A 150 -28.33 2.69 -6.19
C ALA A 150 -28.97 3.95 -6.78
N SER A 151 -28.53 5.12 -6.30
CA SER A 151 -28.98 6.42 -6.85
C SER A 151 -28.51 6.59 -8.31
N GLN A 152 -29.18 7.44 -9.04
CA GLN A 152 -28.78 7.76 -10.43
C GLN A 152 -27.36 8.33 -10.49
N ASN A 153 -26.98 9.17 -9.51
CA ASN A 153 -25.62 9.70 -9.43
C ASN A 153 -24.56 8.60 -9.28
N PHE A 154 -24.82 7.60 -8.42
CA PHE A 154 -23.90 6.47 -8.27
C PHE A 154 -23.81 5.63 -9.55
N ARG A 155 -24.94 5.34 -10.22
CA ARG A 155 -24.95 4.65 -11.51
C ARG A 155 -24.14 5.40 -12.57
N ASN A 156 -24.35 6.72 -12.67
CA ASN A 156 -23.60 7.57 -13.58
C ASN A 156 -22.11 7.58 -13.28
N MET A 157 -21.73 7.61 -12.00
CA MET A 157 -20.32 7.51 -11.56
C MET A 157 -19.66 6.22 -12.05
N VAL A 158 -20.30 5.07 -11.82
CA VAL A 158 -19.81 3.77 -12.28
C VAL A 158 -19.67 3.74 -13.81
N GLU A 159 -20.67 4.21 -14.54
CA GLU A 159 -20.62 4.26 -16.01
C GLU A 159 -19.53 5.22 -16.53
N THR A 160 -19.30 6.35 -15.83
CA THR A 160 -18.19 7.25 -16.16
C THR A 160 -16.84 6.54 -16.02
N VAL A 161 -16.63 5.80 -14.91
CA VAL A 161 -15.38 5.05 -14.69
C VAL A 161 -15.22 3.92 -15.71
N LYS A 162 -16.28 3.18 -16.04
CA LYS A 162 -16.25 2.15 -17.10
C LYS A 162 -15.83 2.71 -18.47
N LYS A 163 -16.30 3.91 -18.82
CA LYS A 163 -15.96 4.59 -20.09
C LYS A 163 -14.53 5.16 -20.09
N ASN A 164 -13.93 5.33 -18.93
CA ASN A 164 -12.57 5.86 -18.74
C ASN A 164 -11.71 4.84 -17.98
N PRO A 165 -11.36 3.69 -18.57
CA PRO A 165 -10.69 2.61 -17.89
C PRO A 165 -9.29 3.03 -17.40
N LEU A 166 -8.88 2.44 -16.29
CA LEU A 166 -7.54 2.61 -15.73
C LEU A 166 -6.49 2.08 -16.72
N PRO A 167 -5.47 2.89 -17.08
CA PRO A 167 -4.43 2.47 -18.02
C PRO A 167 -3.66 1.23 -17.55
N TYR A 168 -3.41 0.29 -18.47
CA TYR A 168 -2.75 -0.99 -18.16
C TYR A 168 -1.27 -0.86 -17.79
N ASN A 169 -0.62 0.23 -18.17
CA ASN A 169 0.80 0.48 -17.91
C ASN A 169 1.09 1.08 -16.53
N ILE A 170 0.07 1.45 -15.77
CA ILE A 170 0.25 1.96 -14.40
C ILE A 170 0.35 0.76 -13.45
N PRO A 171 1.43 0.66 -12.64
CA PRO A 171 1.54 -0.36 -11.61
C PRO A 171 0.45 -0.21 -10.55
N VAL A 172 -0.25 -1.31 -10.27
CA VAL A 172 -1.30 -1.38 -9.24
C VAL A 172 -1.03 -2.51 -8.27
N LEU A 173 -1.14 -2.23 -6.98
CA LEU A 173 -1.31 -3.23 -5.94
C LEU A 173 -2.75 -3.16 -5.44
N ASP A 174 -3.47 -4.25 -5.58
CA ASP A 174 -4.86 -4.40 -5.15
C ASP A 174 -4.90 -5.24 -3.87
N ILE A 175 -5.11 -4.58 -2.73
CA ILE A 175 -5.20 -5.21 -1.41
C ILE A 175 -6.67 -5.51 -1.16
N VAL A 176 -7.03 -6.77 -1.18
CA VAL A 176 -8.42 -7.24 -1.03
C VAL A 176 -8.61 -7.85 0.35
N SER A 177 -9.67 -7.45 1.06
CA SER A 177 -10.03 -8.04 2.34
C SER A 177 -10.45 -9.50 2.20
N GLU A 178 -10.04 -10.36 3.11
CA GLU A 178 -10.54 -11.75 3.14
C GLU A 178 -12.06 -11.78 3.41
N LYS A 179 -12.50 -10.97 4.39
CA LYS A 179 -13.93 -10.84 4.77
C LYS A 179 -14.49 -9.59 4.11
N THR A 180 -15.16 -9.77 2.98
CA THR A 180 -15.71 -8.64 2.21
C THR A 180 -16.90 -8.00 2.91
N LEU A 181 -17.33 -6.81 2.44
CA LEU A 181 -18.59 -6.18 2.86
C LEU A 181 -19.84 -7.09 2.61
N PHE A 182 -19.69 -8.07 1.75
CA PHE A 182 -20.76 -8.95 1.30
C PHE A 182 -20.67 -10.36 1.91
N GLU A 183 -19.89 -10.50 3.00
CA GLU A 183 -19.65 -11.79 3.66
C GLU A 183 -20.94 -12.57 3.91
N GLY A 184 -20.92 -13.89 3.64
CA GLY A 184 -22.09 -14.75 3.76
C GLY A 184 -23.13 -14.61 2.63
N THR A 185 -22.84 -13.83 1.58
CA THR A 185 -23.71 -13.69 0.40
C THR A 185 -22.97 -14.06 -0.88
N PRO A 186 -23.69 -14.41 -1.98
CA PRO A 186 -23.06 -14.66 -3.28
C PRO A 186 -22.27 -13.47 -3.84
N ASP A 187 -22.50 -12.26 -3.33
CA ASP A 187 -21.77 -11.07 -3.75
C ASP A 187 -20.34 -11.03 -3.21
N ALA A 188 -20.04 -11.78 -2.14
CA ALA A 188 -18.68 -11.93 -1.64
C ALA A 188 -17.75 -12.55 -2.70
N GLU A 189 -18.17 -13.65 -3.31
CA GLU A 189 -17.41 -14.32 -4.37
C GLU A 189 -17.31 -13.45 -5.63
N ARG A 190 -18.36 -12.73 -5.98
CA ARG A 190 -18.35 -11.79 -7.11
C ARG A 190 -17.41 -10.62 -6.88
N TRP A 191 -17.34 -10.11 -5.65
CA TRP A 191 -16.38 -9.07 -5.27
C TRP A 191 -14.95 -9.55 -5.49
N LYS A 192 -14.60 -10.70 -4.91
CA LYS A 192 -13.27 -11.31 -5.08
C LYS A 192 -12.96 -11.63 -6.54
N ALA A 193 -13.90 -12.19 -7.28
CA ALA A 193 -13.72 -12.48 -8.71
C ALA A 193 -13.47 -11.20 -9.53
N CYS A 194 -14.18 -10.10 -9.26
CA CYS A 194 -13.96 -8.83 -9.93
C CYS A 194 -12.55 -8.28 -9.68
N HIS A 195 -12.05 -8.35 -8.45
CA HIS A 195 -10.68 -7.95 -8.10
C HIS A 195 -9.65 -8.84 -8.81
N HIS A 196 -9.84 -10.14 -8.76
CA HIS A 196 -8.96 -11.10 -9.45
C HIS A 196 -8.90 -10.84 -10.96
N ASP A 197 -10.05 -10.72 -11.63
CA ASP A 197 -10.14 -10.42 -13.06
C ASP A 197 -9.48 -9.10 -13.42
N PHE A 198 -9.66 -8.08 -12.57
CA PHE A 198 -8.99 -6.80 -12.73
C PHE A 198 -7.46 -6.94 -12.69
N VAL A 199 -6.94 -7.76 -11.78
CA VAL A 199 -5.49 -7.95 -11.64
C VAL A 199 -4.91 -8.74 -12.80
N ILE A 200 -5.51 -9.88 -13.17
CA ILE A 200 -4.97 -10.72 -14.25
C ILE A 200 -5.04 -10.06 -15.63
N ALA A 201 -5.84 -9.00 -15.79
CA ALA A 201 -5.92 -8.24 -17.04
C ALA A 201 -4.62 -7.49 -17.39
N SER A 202 -3.64 -7.36 -16.48
CA SER A 202 -2.37 -6.68 -16.75
C SER A 202 -1.23 -7.20 -15.88
N SER A 203 -0.08 -7.46 -16.49
CA SER A 203 1.15 -7.85 -15.79
C SER A 203 1.71 -6.77 -14.83
N ASN A 204 1.23 -5.53 -14.92
CA ASN A 204 1.58 -4.43 -14.01
C ASN A 204 0.70 -4.40 -12.75
N ARG A 205 -0.23 -5.33 -12.60
CA ARG A 205 -1.13 -5.41 -11.45
C ARG A 205 -0.81 -6.62 -10.59
N LYS A 206 -0.93 -6.46 -9.29
CA LYS A 206 -0.73 -7.53 -8.31
C LYS A 206 -1.87 -7.52 -7.32
N GLU A 207 -2.30 -8.70 -6.88
CA GLU A 207 -3.28 -8.88 -5.82
C GLU A 207 -2.57 -9.25 -4.52
N LEU A 208 -3.09 -8.75 -3.41
CA LEU A 208 -2.68 -9.13 -2.06
C LEU A 208 -3.92 -9.36 -1.20
N ILE A 209 -4.12 -10.58 -0.73
CA ILE A 209 -5.22 -10.89 0.19
C ILE A 209 -4.82 -10.50 1.61
N ALA A 210 -5.61 -9.61 2.21
CA ALA A 210 -5.46 -9.20 3.60
C ALA A 210 -6.23 -10.17 4.50
N TYR A 211 -5.56 -11.25 4.93
CA TYR A 211 -6.17 -12.29 5.76
C TYR A 211 -6.63 -11.74 7.11
N GLU A 212 -7.71 -12.33 7.65
CA GLU A 212 -8.36 -11.97 8.91
C GLU A 212 -8.89 -10.53 8.98
N THR A 213 -8.93 -9.82 7.84
CA THR A 213 -9.43 -8.45 7.79
C THR A 213 -10.76 -8.34 7.06
N GLY A 214 -11.57 -7.36 7.44
CA GLY A 214 -12.73 -6.90 6.71
C GLY A 214 -12.41 -5.65 5.89
N HIS A 215 -13.45 -4.99 5.39
CA HIS A 215 -13.38 -3.86 4.45
C HIS A 215 -12.42 -2.73 4.84
N TYR A 216 -12.29 -2.41 6.12
CA TYR A 216 -11.36 -1.38 6.61
C TYR A 216 -9.97 -1.97 6.92
N VAL A 217 -9.34 -2.59 5.92
CA VAL A 217 -8.03 -3.25 6.04
C VAL A 217 -7.00 -2.36 6.73
N PHE A 218 -6.92 -1.08 6.38
CA PHE A 218 -5.95 -0.13 6.93
C PHE A 218 -6.17 0.22 8.42
N LEU A 219 -7.35 -0.06 8.96
CA LEU A 219 -7.61 0.04 10.41
C LEU A 219 -7.31 -1.27 11.14
N GLN A 220 -7.58 -2.40 10.50
CA GLN A 220 -7.47 -3.73 11.10
C GLN A 220 -6.07 -4.32 10.95
N ASN A 221 -5.37 -4.01 9.86
CA ASN A 221 -4.00 -4.41 9.60
C ASN A 221 -3.20 -3.24 8.99
N SER A 222 -3.03 -2.17 9.78
CA SER A 222 -2.24 -0.99 9.37
C SER A 222 -0.82 -1.37 8.92
N PRO A 223 -0.10 -2.33 9.59
CA PRO A 223 1.21 -2.75 9.16
C PRO A 223 1.26 -3.23 7.71
N LEU A 224 0.35 -4.11 7.34
CA LEU A 224 0.25 -4.63 5.96
C LEU A 224 0.12 -3.48 4.95
N VAL A 225 -0.79 -2.55 5.21
CA VAL A 225 -1.09 -1.45 4.29
C VAL A 225 0.09 -0.47 4.20
N ILE A 226 0.71 -0.09 5.32
CA ILE A 226 1.88 0.79 5.34
C ILE A 226 3.02 0.15 4.55
N ASN A 227 3.36 -1.11 4.84
CA ASN A 227 4.40 -1.84 4.14
C ASN A 227 4.12 -1.93 2.63
N SER A 228 2.89 -2.24 2.25
CA SER A 228 2.48 -2.31 0.84
C SER A 228 2.66 -0.98 0.11
N ILE A 229 2.25 0.14 0.71
CA ILE A 229 2.42 1.48 0.15
C ILE A 229 3.91 1.82 0.02
N VAL A 230 4.72 1.56 1.06
CA VAL A 230 6.16 1.82 1.05
C VAL A 230 6.87 0.97 -0.01
N THR A 231 6.52 -0.30 -0.13
CA THR A 231 7.08 -1.21 -1.15
C THR A 231 6.75 -0.72 -2.56
N MET A 232 5.50 -0.34 -2.83
CA MET A 232 5.10 0.26 -4.10
C MET A 232 5.89 1.55 -4.38
N TYR A 233 5.99 2.44 -3.39
CA TYR A 233 6.72 3.69 -3.52
C TYR A 233 8.20 3.47 -3.85
N THR A 234 8.87 2.56 -3.15
CA THR A 234 10.29 2.27 -3.38
C THR A 234 10.53 1.57 -4.72
N ASN A 235 9.66 0.64 -5.10
CA ASN A 235 9.85 -0.13 -6.35
C ASN A 235 9.63 0.71 -7.61
N TYR A 236 8.66 1.61 -7.60
CA TYR A 236 8.22 2.32 -8.83
C TYR A 236 8.59 3.80 -8.86
N ILE A 237 8.92 4.40 -7.72
CA ILE A 237 9.18 5.85 -7.62
C ILE A 237 10.61 6.14 -7.20
N MET A 238 11.15 5.39 -6.22
CA MET A 238 12.47 5.65 -5.66
C MET A 238 13.33 4.37 -5.51
N PRO A 239 13.52 3.57 -6.55
CA PRO A 239 14.24 2.29 -6.45
C PRO A 239 15.67 2.44 -5.93
N SER A 240 16.35 3.53 -6.27
CA SER A 240 17.71 3.81 -5.79
C SER A 240 17.82 4.11 -4.29
N LYS A 241 16.69 4.40 -3.62
CA LYS A 241 16.64 4.67 -2.17
C LYS A 241 16.07 3.52 -1.35
N LYS A 242 15.67 2.41 -1.98
CA LYS A 242 15.07 1.26 -1.29
C LYS A 242 15.96 0.81 -0.12
N ALA A 243 17.24 0.55 -0.38
CA ALA A 243 18.18 0.10 0.67
C ALA A 243 18.28 1.10 1.84
N ALA A 244 18.38 2.40 1.56
CA ALA A 244 18.48 3.41 2.60
C ALA A 244 17.19 3.56 3.43
N ILE A 245 16.03 3.38 2.81
CA ILE A 245 14.74 3.38 3.49
C ILE A 245 14.64 2.16 4.42
N LEU A 246 15.02 0.98 3.92
CA LEU A 246 15.05 -0.26 4.70
C LEU A 246 16.02 -0.13 5.91
N GLU A 247 17.22 0.40 5.69
CA GLU A 247 18.22 0.61 6.75
C GLU A 247 17.73 1.59 7.84
N LYS A 248 17.05 2.68 7.43
CA LYS A 248 16.43 3.61 8.38
C LYS A 248 15.37 2.94 9.26
N GLY A 249 14.53 2.12 8.66
CA GLY A 249 13.51 1.35 9.38
C GLY A 249 14.14 0.40 10.40
N TYR A 250 15.20 -0.30 10.02
CA TYR A 250 15.96 -1.17 10.91
C TYR A 250 16.56 -0.41 12.10
N ALA A 251 17.22 0.72 11.85
CA ALA A 251 17.79 1.55 12.91
C ALA A 251 16.74 2.04 13.91
N GLN A 252 15.55 2.42 13.44
CA GLN A 252 14.43 2.79 14.31
C GLN A 252 13.92 1.59 15.14
N ALA A 253 13.82 0.42 14.54
CA ALA A 253 13.37 -0.78 15.23
C ALA A 253 14.37 -1.27 16.29
N LEU A 254 15.68 -1.14 16.05
CA LEU A 254 16.71 -1.48 17.04
C LEU A 254 16.65 -0.62 18.31
N ASN A 255 16.22 0.63 18.17
CA ASN A 255 16.09 1.58 19.28
C ASN A 255 14.76 1.46 20.04
N ALA A 256 13.85 0.61 19.59
CA ALA A 256 12.56 0.36 20.23
C ALA A 256 12.65 -0.80 21.24
N ASP A 257 11.76 -0.79 22.26
CA ASP A 257 11.57 -1.96 23.12
C ASP A 257 11.02 -3.16 22.31
N ASN A 258 11.08 -4.36 22.88
CA ASN A 258 10.76 -5.60 22.17
C ASN A 258 9.35 -5.65 21.57
N GLU A 259 8.35 -5.09 22.23
CA GLU A 259 6.96 -5.06 21.73
C GLU A 259 6.82 -4.07 20.59
N ASN A 260 7.35 -2.86 20.76
CA ASN A 260 7.37 -1.85 19.70
C ASN A 260 8.27 -2.27 18.53
N ARG A 261 9.35 -3.01 18.77
CA ARG A 261 10.23 -3.53 17.72
C ARG A 261 9.49 -4.46 16.79
N LYS A 262 8.75 -5.45 17.30
CA LYS A 262 7.93 -6.35 16.48
C LYS A 262 6.89 -5.59 15.67
N SER A 263 6.23 -4.62 16.29
CA SER A 263 5.25 -3.77 15.64
C SER A 263 5.90 -2.95 14.52
N LEU A 264 6.96 -2.20 14.83
CA LEU A 264 7.68 -1.37 13.86
C LEU A 264 8.23 -2.17 12.68
N MET A 265 8.80 -3.35 12.92
CA MET A 265 9.35 -4.17 11.83
C MET A 265 8.26 -4.74 10.91
N LYS A 266 7.06 -5.06 11.44
CA LYS A 266 5.90 -5.38 10.59
C LYS A 266 5.47 -4.21 9.71
N TYR A 267 5.65 -2.97 10.15
CA TYR A 267 5.35 -1.78 9.35
C TYR A 267 6.33 -1.58 8.18
N TRP A 268 7.59 -1.99 8.35
CA TRP A 268 8.65 -1.57 7.47
C TRP A 268 9.00 -2.59 6.39
N HIS A 269 8.72 -3.91 6.61
CA HIS A 269 9.28 -4.96 5.78
C HIS A 269 8.32 -6.12 5.55
N SER A 270 8.16 -6.50 4.28
CA SER A 270 7.61 -7.80 3.90
C SER A 270 8.65 -8.90 4.13
N GLU A 271 8.21 -10.15 4.10
CA GLU A 271 9.12 -11.31 4.09
C GLU A 271 10.21 -11.18 3.02
N ASP A 272 9.80 -10.80 1.80
CA ASP A 272 10.71 -10.67 0.66
C ASP A 272 11.72 -9.52 0.84
N ASP A 273 11.30 -8.38 1.40
CA ASP A 273 12.19 -7.25 1.67
C ASP A 273 13.27 -7.61 2.70
N LEU A 274 12.88 -8.28 3.80
CA LEU A 274 13.83 -8.77 4.80
C LEU A 274 14.75 -9.82 4.22
N ASN A 275 14.22 -10.71 3.38
CA ASN A 275 15.00 -11.74 2.74
C ASN A 275 16.06 -11.14 1.79
N GLU A 276 15.66 -10.23 0.89
CA GLU A 276 16.56 -9.50 0.00
C GLU A 276 17.64 -8.73 0.79
N TRP A 277 17.24 -8.09 1.86
CA TRP A 277 18.16 -7.34 2.71
C TRP A 277 19.16 -8.22 3.45
N GLY A 278 18.71 -9.34 4.01
CA GLY A 278 19.59 -10.34 4.62
C GLY A 278 20.63 -10.85 3.63
N TYR A 279 20.23 -11.20 2.41
CA TYR A 279 21.16 -11.62 1.37
C TYR A 279 22.11 -10.50 0.93
N SER A 280 21.68 -9.24 0.93
CA SER A 280 22.59 -8.11 0.63
C SER A 280 23.74 -8.00 1.65
N PHE A 281 23.48 -8.30 2.92
CA PHE A 281 24.52 -8.37 3.95
C PHE A 281 25.45 -9.59 3.76
N LEU A 282 24.89 -10.75 3.37
CA LEU A 282 25.73 -11.92 3.04
C LEU A 282 26.69 -11.64 1.86
N GLN A 283 26.22 -10.91 0.84
CA GLN A 283 27.05 -10.51 -0.31
C GLN A 283 28.18 -9.54 0.10
N LYS A 284 27.91 -8.66 1.06
CA LYS A 284 28.91 -7.73 1.62
C LYS A 284 29.80 -8.34 2.69
N ASN A 285 29.63 -9.65 2.99
CA ASN A 285 30.30 -10.37 4.05
C ASN A 285 30.04 -9.79 5.47
N GLU A 286 28.89 -9.11 5.67
CA GLU A 286 28.43 -8.60 6.96
C GLU A 286 27.55 -9.66 7.63
N LEU A 287 28.19 -10.79 8.01
CA LEU A 287 27.50 -12.05 8.32
C LEU A 287 26.60 -11.97 9.54
N GLU A 288 27.01 -11.28 10.61
CA GLU A 288 26.24 -11.12 11.85
C GLU A 288 24.96 -10.32 11.58
N LYS A 289 25.05 -9.26 10.77
CA LYS A 289 23.87 -8.45 10.38
C LYS A 289 22.89 -9.29 9.56
N ALA A 290 23.39 -10.11 8.65
CA ALA A 290 22.55 -11.01 7.87
C ALA A 290 21.76 -11.96 8.77
N VAL A 291 22.44 -12.60 9.73
CA VAL A 291 21.81 -13.52 10.70
C VAL A 291 20.72 -12.79 11.50
N GLU A 292 20.96 -11.57 11.97
CA GLU A 292 19.97 -10.81 12.75
C GLU A 292 18.73 -10.46 11.89
N ILE A 293 18.92 -10.09 10.63
CA ILE A 293 17.78 -9.82 9.71
C ILE A 293 16.99 -11.09 9.43
N PHE A 294 17.64 -12.21 9.14
CA PHE A 294 16.94 -13.47 8.91
C PHE A 294 16.25 -14.02 10.16
N LYS A 295 16.84 -13.88 11.36
CA LYS A 295 16.15 -14.20 12.63
C LYS A 295 14.89 -13.39 12.80
N LEU A 296 14.96 -12.09 12.48
CA LEU A 296 13.81 -11.21 12.51
C LEU A 296 12.74 -11.67 11.54
N ASN A 297 13.12 -12.04 10.30
CA ASN A 297 12.20 -12.56 9.30
C ASN A 297 11.48 -13.82 9.79
N VAL A 298 12.19 -14.74 10.46
CA VAL A 298 11.60 -15.92 11.11
C VAL A 298 10.58 -15.53 12.21
N ILE A 299 10.87 -14.50 13.01
CA ILE A 299 9.95 -14.03 14.07
C ILE A 299 8.66 -13.46 13.48
N LEU A 300 8.76 -12.77 12.36
CA LEU A 300 7.62 -12.10 11.73
C LEU A 300 6.79 -13.03 10.83
N HIS A 301 7.43 -14.06 10.27
CA HIS A 301 6.82 -14.98 9.30
C HIS A 301 7.10 -16.46 9.65
N PRO A 302 6.72 -16.93 10.86
CA PRO A 302 7.14 -18.25 11.39
C PRO A 302 6.60 -19.46 10.59
N GLU A 303 5.58 -19.24 9.76
CA GLU A 303 5.00 -20.28 8.89
C GLU A 303 5.64 -20.33 7.49
N SER A 304 6.55 -19.40 7.17
CA SER A 304 7.18 -19.38 5.86
C SER A 304 8.38 -20.30 5.79
N VAL A 305 8.40 -21.14 4.77
CA VAL A 305 9.51 -22.05 4.46
C VAL A 305 10.80 -21.28 4.12
N ASN A 306 10.66 -20.17 3.40
CA ASN A 306 11.80 -19.40 2.89
C ASN A 306 12.61 -18.76 4.00
N VAL A 307 11.96 -18.30 5.08
CA VAL A 307 12.68 -17.62 6.17
C VAL A 307 13.63 -18.56 6.92
N TYR A 308 13.26 -19.84 7.07
CA TYR A 308 14.13 -20.84 7.67
C TYR A 308 15.24 -21.30 6.71
N ASP A 309 14.93 -21.44 5.43
CA ASP A 309 15.93 -21.77 4.40
C ASP A 309 17.02 -20.68 4.35
N SER A 310 16.63 -19.41 4.28
CA SER A 310 17.55 -18.26 4.26
C SER A 310 18.35 -18.10 5.56
N LEU A 311 17.74 -18.34 6.73
CA LEU A 311 18.46 -18.34 8.00
C LEU A 311 19.46 -19.50 8.06
N GLY A 312 19.11 -20.65 7.49
CA GLY A 312 20.02 -21.79 7.32
C GLY A 312 21.25 -21.41 6.48
N ASP A 313 21.06 -20.72 5.35
CA ASP A 313 22.14 -20.20 4.49
C ASP A 313 23.09 -19.26 5.25
N ALA A 314 22.52 -18.35 6.06
CA ALA A 314 23.30 -17.42 6.87
C ALA A 314 24.15 -18.13 7.92
N TYR A 315 23.56 -19.09 8.64
CA TYR A 315 24.31 -19.88 9.62
C TYR A 315 25.38 -20.76 8.97
N LEU A 316 25.11 -21.30 7.79
CA LEU A 316 26.12 -22.05 7.04
C LEU A 316 27.29 -21.15 6.64
N LYS A 317 27.00 -19.94 6.16
CA LYS A 317 28.01 -18.96 5.75
C LYS A 317 28.89 -18.49 6.91
N ILE A 318 28.33 -18.38 8.13
CA ILE A 318 29.08 -18.05 9.38
C ILE A 318 29.83 -19.23 9.94
N GLY A 319 29.66 -20.45 9.40
CA GLY A 319 30.29 -21.66 9.85
C GLY A 319 29.54 -22.41 10.97
N ASN A 320 28.36 -21.95 11.37
CA ASN A 320 27.55 -22.60 12.40
C ASN A 320 26.69 -23.72 11.80
N LYS A 321 27.31 -24.88 11.57
CA LYS A 321 26.67 -26.05 10.96
C LYS A 321 25.45 -26.55 11.72
N GLU A 322 25.50 -26.55 13.06
CA GLU A 322 24.41 -27.03 13.91
C GLU A 322 23.12 -26.21 13.69
N LEU A 323 23.23 -24.89 13.77
CA LEU A 323 22.09 -23.98 13.54
C LEU A 323 21.63 -24.00 12.09
N ALA A 324 22.53 -24.17 11.12
CA ALA A 324 22.16 -24.34 9.71
C ALA A 324 21.29 -25.60 9.53
N ILE A 325 21.72 -26.74 10.03
CA ILE A 325 20.97 -28.02 10.00
C ILE A 325 19.61 -27.87 10.66
N LYS A 326 19.54 -27.24 11.83
CA LYS A 326 18.27 -26.99 12.54
C LYS A 326 17.26 -26.21 11.66
N ASN A 327 17.71 -25.16 11.01
CA ASN A 327 16.85 -24.31 10.20
C ASN A 327 16.44 -24.99 8.89
N TYR A 328 17.34 -25.69 8.19
CA TYR A 328 16.96 -26.47 7.00
C TYR A 328 15.98 -27.60 7.32
N ARG A 329 16.11 -28.26 8.46
CA ARG A 329 15.13 -29.25 8.93
C ARG A 329 13.77 -28.60 9.15
N LYS A 330 13.72 -27.40 9.76
CA LYS A 330 12.47 -26.68 9.96
C LYS A 330 11.83 -26.26 8.63
N ALA A 331 12.62 -25.81 7.65
CA ALA A 331 12.13 -25.54 6.31
C ALA A 331 11.51 -26.80 5.65
N LEU A 332 12.16 -27.96 5.79
CA LEU A 332 11.65 -29.25 5.27
C LEU A 332 10.46 -29.82 6.06
N GLU A 333 10.33 -29.49 7.32
CA GLU A 333 9.13 -29.80 8.13
C GLU A 333 7.90 -29.05 7.58
N LEU A 334 8.08 -27.76 7.24
CA LEU A 334 7.01 -26.92 6.67
C LEU A 334 6.72 -27.27 5.20
N ASN A 335 7.75 -27.59 4.41
CA ASN A 335 7.59 -28.04 3.04
C ASN A 335 8.64 -29.12 2.68
N PRO A 336 8.27 -30.41 2.67
CA PRO A 336 9.17 -31.50 2.33
C PRO A 336 9.78 -31.42 0.92
N GLU A 337 9.16 -30.68 0.00
CA GLU A 337 9.62 -30.51 -1.39
C GLU A 337 10.58 -29.33 -1.61
N LYS A 338 11.00 -28.65 -0.55
CA LYS A 338 11.95 -27.52 -0.65
C LYS A 338 13.35 -28.04 -1.04
N LYS A 339 13.65 -27.97 -2.34
CA LYS A 339 14.86 -28.53 -2.94
C LYS A 339 16.16 -27.88 -2.43
N SER A 340 16.16 -26.56 -2.17
CA SER A 340 17.33 -25.84 -1.65
C SER A 340 17.75 -26.35 -0.26
N ALA A 341 16.80 -26.38 0.67
CA ALA A 341 17.02 -26.86 2.03
C ALA A 341 17.46 -28.34 2.06
N ARG A 342 16.85 -29.21 1.23
CA ARG A 342 17.23 -30.61 1.14
C ARG A 342 18.66 -30.77 0.65
N LYS A 343 19.01 -30.12 -0.46
CA LYS A 343 20.37 -30.16 -1.01
C LYS A 343 21.43 -29.68 -0.01
N ALA A 344 21.14 -28.57 0.68
CA ALA A 344 22.05 -28.04 1.70
C ALA A 344 22.21 -29.00 2.89
N LEU A 345 21.11 -29.58 3.38
CA LEU A 345 21.12 -30.53 4.45
C LEU A 345 21.89 -31.83 4.11
N ASP A 346 21.68 -32.38 2.92
CA ASP A 346 22.37 -33.57 2.44
C ASP A 346 23.89 -33.36 2.32
N LEU A 347 24.33 -32.15 1.99
CA LEU A 347 25.75 -31.78 1.94
C LEU A 347 26.37 -31.67 3.35
N LEU A 348 25.58 -31.19 4.34
CA LEU A 348 26.05 -31.00 5.73
C LEU A 348 26.10 -32.29 6.55
N LEU A 349 25.34 -33.31 6.15
CA LEU A 349 25.26 -34.61 6.86
C LEU A 349 26.20 -35.66 6.30
N LYS A 350 26.92 -35.35 5.21
CA LYS A 350 28.04 -36.17 4.67
C LYS A 350 29.32 -35.86 5.41
#